data_b025800890e71440ed7b6cd25041a41d
#
_entry.id   b025800890e71440ed7b6cd25041a41d
#
_cell.length_a   1.000
_cell.length_b   1.000
_cell.length_c   1.000
_cell.angle_alpha   90.00
_cell.angle_beta   90.00
_cell.angle_gamma   90.00
#
_symmetry.space_group_name_H-M   'P 1'
#
loop_
_entity.id
_entity.type
_entity.pdbx_description
1 polymer ?
#
loop_
_entity_poly.entity_id
_entity_poly.type
_entity_poly.pdbx_seq_one_letter_code
_entity_poly.pdbx_strand_id
1 'polypeptide(L)'
;MIKAAKLVVARKGKVLLVKRRTDGLWMFPGGRRKRSASESPKRCLRREIKEELPYLKLGPVKLWTKLTGKNQHSGRSMSDAIFLAEKAKGRLTIGDEDELVKAEWRRPWGLRLTPTSRQIRDELVASGYLRR
;
A
#
# COMPACT_ATOMS: atom_id res chain seq x y z
N MET A 1 -10.84 -2.80 -16.08
CA MET A 1 -10.47 -3.08 -14.68
C MET A 1 -9.29 -2.21 -14.27
N ILE A 2 -9.40 -1.55 -13.15
CA ILE A 2 -8.30 -0.76 -12.58
C ILE A 2 -7.36 -1.73 -11.86
N LYS A 3 -6.08 -1.67 -12.18
CA LYS A 3 -5.05 -2.51 -11.53
C LYS A 3 -4.12 -1.64 -10.70
N ALA A 4 -3.79 -2.11 -9.50
CA ALA A 4 -2.89 -1.42 -8.59
C ALA A 4 -2.01 -2.44 -7.87
N ALA A 5 -0.95 -1.94 -7.23
CA ALA A 5 -0.08 -2.74 -6.39
C ALA A 5 0.10 -2.02 -5.05
N LYS A 6 0.04 -2.78 -3.96
CA LYS A 6 0.19 -2.27 -2.60
C LYS A 6 1.26 -3.05 -1.86
N LEU A 7 1.93 -2.35 -0.95
CA LEU A 7 3.03 -2.89 -0.16
C LEU A 7 2.61 -3.09 1.29
N VAL A 8 2.91 -4.25 1.84
CA VAL A 8 2.79 -4.51 3.27
C VAL A 8 4.19 -4.78 3.82
N VAL A 9 4.61 -3.96 4.78
CA VAL A 9 5.81 -4.20 5.58
C VAL A 9 5.38 -4.15 7.04
N ALA A 10 5.58 -5.23 7.77
CA ALA A 10 5.26 -5.30 9.19
C ALA A 10 6.55 -5.21 10.01
N ARG A 11 6.49 -4.45 11.10
CA ARG A 11 7.62 -4.27 12.02
C ARG A 11 7.09 -4.10 13.43
N LYS A 12 7.38 -5.07 14.31
CA LYS A 12 7.00 -5.02 15.73
C LYS A 12 5.51 -4.70 15.95
N GLY A 13 4.63 -5.39 15.22
CA GLY A 13 3.17 -5.20 15.34
C GLY A 13 2.63 -3.96 14.64
N LYS A 14 3.47 -3.19 13.96
CA LYS A 14 3.09 -2.03 13.18
C LYS A 14 3.27 -2.32 11.70
N VAL A 15 2.55 -1.59 10.87
CA VAL A 15 2.70 -1.64 9.42
C VAL A 15 3.02 -0.26 8.88
N LEU A 16 3.64 -0.22 7.72
CA LEU A 16 3.91 1.04 7.04
C LEU A 16 2.62 1.53 6.39
N LEU A 17 2.19 2.74 6.76
CA LEU A 17 1.00 3.39 6.20
C LEU A 17 1.32 4.80 5.76
N VAL A 18 0.60 5.27 4.75
CA VAL A 18 0.67 6.65 4.26
C VAL A 18 -0.71 7.29 4.38
N LYS A 19 -0.73 8.61 4.58
CA LYS A 19 -1.97 9.37 4.73
C LYS A 19 -2.19 10.22 3.48
N ARG A 20 -3.38 10.10 2.88
CA ARG A 20 -3.75 10.87 1.68
C ARG A 20 -4.05 12.32 2.05
N ARG A 21 -3.63 13.22 1.18
CA ARG A 21 -3.92 14.64 1.34
C ARG A 21 -5.39 14.97 1.09
N THR A 22 -6.01 14.31 0.12
CA THR A 22 -7.37 14.64 -0.34
C THR A 22 -8.45 14.43 0.73
N ASP A 23 -8.38 13.34 1.48
CA ASP A 23 -9.44 12.97 2.43
C ASP A 23 -8.92 12.59 3.83
N GLY A 24 -7.61 12.59 4.02
CA GLY A 24 -7.01 12.23 5.31
C GLY A 24 -7.09 10.75 5.65
N LEU A 25 -7.49 9.90 4.70
CA LEU A 25 -7.52 8.47 4.93
C LEU A 25 -6.12 7.88 4.86
N TRP A 26 -5.89 6.88 5.70
CA TRP A 26 -4.66 6.11 5.70
C TRP A 26 -4.77 4.91 4.78
N MET A 27 -3.66 4.52 4.16
CA MET A 27 -3.63 3.38 3.27
C MET A 27 -2.24 2.74 3.25
N PHE A 28 -2.18 1.48 2.83
CA PHE A 28 -0.91 0.85 2.51
C PHE A 28 -0.32 1.55 1.28
N PRO A 29 1.00 1.79 1.25
CA PRO A 29 1.62 2.51 0.13
C PRO A 29 1.56 1.71 -1.17
N GLY A 30 1.57 2.41 -2.28
CA GLY A 30 1.49 1.84 -3.61
C GLY A 30 0.60 2.70 -4.51
N GLY A 31 0.26 2.19 -5.68
CA GLY A 31 -0.54 2.95 -6.61
C GLY A 31 -0.98 2.15 -7.82
N ARG A 32 -1.57 2.85 -8.78
CA ARG A 32 -2.16 2.25 -9.98
C ARG A 32 -1.10 1.92 -11.03
N ARG A 33 -1.32 0.83 -11.75
CA ARG A 33 -0.51 0.50 -12.92
C ARG A 33 -0.75 1.50 -14.03
N LYS A 34 0.33 1.85 -14.75
CA LYS A 34 0.22 2.68 -15.94
C LYS A 34 -0.33 1.84 -17.10
N ARG A 35 -1.38 2.36 -17.76
CA ARG A 35 -2.00 1.68 -18.91
C ARG A 35 -1.06 1.59 -20.11
N SER A 36 -0.27 2.63 -20.34
CA SER A 36 0.57 2.78 -21.54
C SER A 36 1.85 1.97 -21.52
N ALA A 37 2.25 1.48 -20.36
CA ALA A 37 3.47 0.70 -20.23
C ALA A 37 3.09 -0.68 -19.74
N SER A 38 3.26 -1.75 -20.46
CA SER A 38 2.96 -3.12 -20.02
C SER A 38 3.67 -3.44 -18.70
N GLU A 39 3.31 -2.70 -17.67
CA GLU A 39 3.95 -2.69 -16.37
C GLU A 39 3.49 -3.88 -15.55
N SER A 40 4.42 -4.72 -15.10
CA SER A 40 4.09 -5.80 -14.20
C SER A 40 3.68 -5.25 -12.84
N PRO A 41 2.91 -6.00 -12.03
CA PRO A 41 2.55 -5.56 -10.68
C PRO A 41 3.77 -5.21 -9.83
N LYS A 42 4.83 -6.00 -9.90
CA LYS A 42 6.05 -5.74 -9.13
C LYS A 42 6.76 -4.46 -9.57
N ARG A 43 6.83 -4.20 -10.88
CA ARG A 43 7.39 -2.95 -11.39
C ARG A 43 6.57 -1.75 -10.99
N CYS A 44 5.24 -1.89 -11.05
CA CYS A 44 4.31 -0.87 -10.57
C CYS A 44 4.58 -0.54 -9.11
N LEU A 45 4.69 -1.56 -8.26
CA LEU A 45 4.96 -1.38 -6.85
C LEU A 45 6.25 -0.60 -6.63
N ARG A 46 7.34 -1.04 -7.24
CA ARG A 46 8.65 -0.40 -7.05
C ARG A 46 8.67 1.03 -7.54
N ARG A 47 8.01 1.32 -8.66
CA ARG A 47 7.89 2.68 -9.18
C ARG A 47 7.11 3.58 -8.22
N GLU A 48 5.95 3.10 -7.76
CA GLU A 48 5.09 3.89 -6.85
C GLU A 48 5.78 4.14 -5.51
N ILE A 49 6.45 3.14 -4.95
CA ILE A 49 7.17 3.31 -3.69
C ILE A 49 8.33 4.31 -3.86
N LYS A 50 9.04 4.27 -4.98
CA LYS A 50 10.10 5.23 -5.24
C LYS A 50 9.58 6.67 -5.35
N GLU A 51 8.41 6.84 -5.95
CA GLU A 51 7.75 8.16 -6.04
C GLU A 51 7.26 8.65 -4.68
N GLU A 52 6.62 7.78 -3.91
CA GLU A 52 6.00 8.13 -2.63
C GLU A 52 7.02 8.25 -1.50
N LEU A 53 7.97 7.33 -1.42
CA LEU A 53 8.93 7.21 -0.34
C LEU A 53 10.35 6.98 -0.91
N PRO A 54 10.96 8.03 -1.50
CA PRO A 54 12.19 7.86 -2.27
C PRO A 54 13.41 7.38 -1.47
N TYR A 55 13.38 7.55 -0.15
CA TYR A 55 14.49 7.12 0.71
C TYR A 55 14.27 5.76 1.36
N LEU A 56 13.10 5.16 1.13
CA LEU A 56 12.84 3.81 1.62
C LEU A 56 13.55 2.78 0.74
N LYS A 57 14.34 1.94 1.37
CA LYS A 57 15.01 0.83 0.68
C LYS A 57 14.32 -0.46 1.03
N LEU A 58 13.74 -1.10 0.03
CA LEU A 58 13.04 -2.37 0.19
C LEU A 58 13.99 -3.52 -0.10
N GLY A 59 13.93 -4.54 0.74
CA GLY A 59 14.45 -5.85 0.42
C GLY A 59 13.56 -6.54 -0.62
N PRO A 60 13.73 -7.85 -0.82
CA PRO A 60 12.89 -8.60 -1.76
C PRO A 60 11.40 -8.46 -1.41
N VAL A 61 10.57 -8.29 -2.45
CA VAL A 61 9.12 -8.26 -2.29
C VAL A 61 8.52 -9.51 -2.91
N LYS A 62 7.49 -10.05 -2.26
CA LYS A 62 6.84 -11.28 -2.67
C LYS A 62 5.34 -11.04 -2.83
N LEU A 63 4.79 -11.46 -3.94
CA LEU A 63 3.33 -11.41 -4.13
C LEU A 63 2.66 -12.31 -3.09
N TRP A 64 1.78 -11.74 -2.31
CA TRP A 64 1.04 -12.46 -1.27
C TRP A 64 -0.35 -12.85 -1.74
N THR A 65 -1.13 -11.86 -2.21
CA THR A 65 -2.49 -12.12 -2.66
C THR A 65 -2.95 -11.03 -3.61
N LYS A 66 -4.09 -11.26 -4.24
CA LYS A 66 -4.78 -10.26 -5.03
C LYS A 66 -6.16 -10.04 -4.44
N LEU A 67 -6.53 -8.78 -4.28
CA LEU A 67 -7.85 -8.41 -3.80
C LEU A 67 -8.61 -7.74 -4.93
N THR A 68 -9.89 -8.08 -5.07
CA THR A 68 -10.77 -7.48 -6.07
C THR A 68 -11.90 -6.74 -5.38
N GLY A 69 -12.40 -5.70 -6.04
CA GLY A 69 -13.47 -4.90 -5.52
C GLY A 69 -13.92 -3.86 -6.53
N LYS A 70 -14.70 -2.91 -6.08
CA LYS A 70 -15.13 -1.78 -6.91
C LYS A 70 -14.62 -0.47 -6.34
N ASN A 71 -14.19 0.42 -7.24
CA ASN A 71 -13.85 1.78 -6.85
C ASN A 71 -15.13 2.50 -6.42
N GLN A 72 -15.15 3.09 -5.23
CA GLN A 72 -16.33 3.73 -4.67
C GLN A 72 -16.80 4.95 -5.46
N HIS A 73 -15.88 5.66 -6.11
CA HIS A 73 -16.22 6.87 -6.86
C HIS A 73 -16.67 6.60 -8.28
N SER A 74 -16.07 5.62 -8.95
CA SER A 74 -16.33 5.34 -10.36
C SER A 74 -17.19 4.10 -10.59
N GLY A 75 -17.36 3.25 -9.59
CA GLY A 75 -18.03 1.94 -9.74
C GLY A 75 -17.23 0.93 -10.57
N ARG A 76 -16.03 1.28 -11.01
CA ARG A 76 -15.21 0.39 -11.84
C ARG A 76 -14.57 -0.70 -11.00
N SER A 77 -14.44 -1.89 -11.60
CA SER A 77 -13.75 -3.01 -10.96
C SER A 77 -12.29 -2.68 -10.71
N MET A 78 -11.79 -3.10 -9.56
CA MET A 78 -10.39 -2.92 -9.17
C MET A 78 -9.76 -4.27 -8.84
N SER A 79 -8.48 -4.42 -9.14
CA SER A 79 -7.68 -5.56 -8.73
C SER A 79 -6.36 -5.04 -8.16
N ASP A 80 -6.14 -5.33 -6.88
CA ASP A 80 -4.93 -4.92 -6.17
C ASP A 80 -4.03 -6.12 -5.93
N ALA A 81 -2.81 -6.07 -6.45
CA ALA A 81 -1.78 -7.04 -6.14
C ALA A 81 -1.10 -6.60 -4.83
N ILE A 82 -1.13 -7.47 -3.82
CA ILE A 82 -0.60 -7.16 -2.50
C ILE A 82 0.73 -7.89 -2.31
N PHE A 83 1.79 -7.11 -2.07
CA PHE A 83 3.14 -7.62 -1.88
C PHE A 83 3.57 -7.50 -0.44
N LEU A 84 4.29 -8.51 0.04
CA LEU A 84 4.93 -8.49 1.36
C LEU A 84 6.42 -8.24 1.17
N ALA A 85 6.99 -7.37 2.02
CA ALA A 85 8.42 -7.21 2.16
C ALA A 85 8.78 -7.46 3.62
N GLU A 86 9.76 -8.33 3.86
CA GLU A 86 10.21 -8.64 5.21
C GLU A 86 11.09 -7.54 5.80
N LYS A 87 11.83 -6.86 4.92
CA LYS A 87 12.81 -5.86 5.33
C LYS A 87 12.61 -4.55 4.56
N ALA A 88 12.64 -3.47 5.30
CA ALA A 88 12.66 -2.12 4.75
C ALA A 88 13.52 -1.24 5.66
N LYS A 89 14.36 -0.41 5.05
CA LYS A 89 15.26 0.51 5.75
C LYS A 89 15.10 1.91 5.19
N GLY A 90 15.52 2.89 5.95
CA GLY A 90 15.59 4.26 5.48
C GLY A 90 14.49 5.13 6.05
N ARG A 91 14.57 6.40 5.70
CA ARG A 91 13.64 7.43 6.20
C ARG A 91 12.33 7.36 5.45
N LEU A 92 11.25 7.69 6.15
CA LEU A 92 9.91 7.77 5.56
C LEU A 92 9.63 9.21 5.11
N THR A 93 10.50 9.76 4.27
CA THR A 93 10.31 11.11 3.72
C THR A 93 9.35 11.03 2.55
N ILE A 94 8.33 11.89 2.56
CA ILE A 94 7.34 11.95 1.47
C ILE A 94 7.99 12.55 0.23
N GLY A 95 7.89 11.84 -0.89
CA GLY A 95 8.34 12.32 -2.20
C GLY A 95 7.24 13.00 -3.00
N ASP A 96 6.01 12.53 -2.85
CA ASP A 96 4.84 13.07 -3.55
C ASP A 96 3.96 13.84 -2.57
N GLU A 97 4.34 15.08 -2.30
CA GLU A 97 3.64 15.94 -1.34
C GLU A 97 2.26 16.39 -1.80
N ASP A 98 1.98 16.31 -3.11
CA ASP A 98 0.66 16.65 -3.64
C ASP A 98 -0.38 15.58 -3.27
N GLU A 99 0.04 14.35 -3.13
CA GLU A 99 -0.86 13.24 -2.83
C GLU A 99 -0.83 12.82 -1.36
N LEU A 100 0.34 12.89 -0.72
CA LEU A 100 0.55 12.36 0.62
C LEU A 100 1.00 13.42 1.61
N VAL A 101 0.54 13.32 2.85
CA VAL A 101 0.95 14.24 3.93
C VAL A 101 1.80 13.57 5.00
N LYS A 102 1.69 12.26 5.18
CA LYS A 102 2.42 11.52 6.20
C LYS A 102 2.76 10.12 5.73
N ALA A 103 3.86 9.58 6.27
CA ALA A 103 4.20 8.17 6.18
C ALA A 103 4.72 7.74 7.55
N GLU A 104 4.14 6.72 8.12
CA GLU A 104 4.44 6.29 9.49
C GLU A 104 4.31 4.78 9.66
N TRP A 105 5.06 4.24 10.61
CA TRP A 105 4.84 2.91 11.12
C TRP A 105 3.72 2.99 12.16
N ARG A 106 2.58 2.35 11.88
CA ARG A 106 1.38 2.46 12.71
C ARG A 106 0.74 1.10 12.96
N ARG A 107 0.10 0.98 14.11
CA ARG A 107 -0.89 -0.09 14.33
C ARG A 107 -2.11 0.27 13.50
N PRO A 108 -2.63 -0.64 12.65
CA PRO A 108 -3.71 -0.29 11.72
C PRO A 108 -5.12 -0.35 12.34
N TRP A 109 -5.23 0.05 13.61
CA TRP A 109 -6.50 0.15 14.32
C TRP A 109 -6.64 1.55 14.90
N GLY A 110 -7.91 2.00 14.98
CA GLY A 110 -8.18 3.35 15.44
C GLY A 110 -7.86 4.43 14.40
N LEU A 111 -7.60 4.02 13.17
CA LEU A 111 -7.32 4.91 12.05
C LEU A 111 -8.41 4.80 11.02
N ARG A 112 -8.67 5.88 10.31
CA ARG A 112 -9.58 5.87 9.16
C ARG A 112 -8.81 5.36 7.96
N LEU A 113 -9.02 4.09 7.64
CA LEU A 113 -8.38 3.45 6.49
C LEU A 113 -9.27 3.51 5.25
N THR A 114 -8.66 3.50 4.07
CA THR A 114 -9.40 3.28 2.82
C THR A 114 -10.05 1.89 2.87
N PRO A 115 -11.16 1.68 2.12
CA PRO A 115 -11.81 0.36 2.09
C PRO A 115 -10.87 -0.78 1.70
N THR A 116 -10.03 -0.59 0.69
CA THR A 116 -9.05 -1.59 0.29
C THR A 116 -8.06 -1.88 1.41
N SER A 117 -7.58 -0.84 2.10
CA SER A 117 -6.61 -1.02 3.19
C SER A 117 -7.23 -1.71 4.41
N ARG A 118 -8.52 -1.48 4.69
CA ARG A 118 -9.22 -2.26 5.71
C ARG A 118 -9.26 -3.74 5.35
N GLN A 119 -9.54 -4.03 4.08
CA GLN A 119 -9.58 -5.40 3.58
C GLN A 119 -8.21 -6.06 3.70
N ILE A 120 -7.14 -5.36 3.34
CA ILE A 120 -5.76 -5.84 3.51
C ILE A 120 -5.48 -6.14 4.98
N ARG A 121 -5.80 -5.20 5.88
CA ARG A 121 -5.61 -5.39 7.32
C ARG A 121 -6.30 -6.65 7.82
N ASP A 122 -7.57 -6.83 7.44
CA ASP A 122 -8.37 -7.97 7.90
C ASP A 122 -7.79 -9.29 7.39
N GLU A 123 -7.29 -9.30 6.15
CA GLU A 123 -6.61 -10.48 5.59
C GLU A 123 -5.29 -10.78 6.30
N LEU A 124 -4.54 -9.75 6.70
CA LEU A 124 -3.31 -9.94 7.47
C LEU A 124 -3.59 -10.57 8.83
N VAL A 125 -4.68 -10.18 9.48
CA VAL A 125 -5.11 -10.77 10.75
C VAL A 125 -5.53 -12.22 10.54
N ALA A 126 -6.38 -12.47 9.53
CA ALA A 126 -6.87 -13.82 9.22
C ALA A 126 -5.74 -14.78 8.88
N SER A 127 -4.67 -14.29 8.26
CA SER A 127 -3.50 -15.10 7.86
C SER A 127 -2.44 -15.21 8.95
N GLY A 128 -2.63 -14.56 10.10
CA GLY A 128 -1.67 -14.62 11.20
C GLY A 128 -0.45 -13.69 11.05
N TYR A 129 -0.41 -12.86 10.04
CA TYR A 129 0.70 -11.90 9.85
C TYR A 129 0.61 -10.71 10.81
N LEU A 130 -0.58 -10.42 11.30
CA LEU A 130 -0.83 -9.27 12.16
C LEU A 130 -1.78 -9.68 13.27
N ARG A 131 -1.49 -9.23 14.51
CA ARG A 131 -2.37 -9.44 15.66
C ARG A 131 -3.03 -8.12 16.03
N ARG A 132 -4.30 -8.21 16.32
CA ARG A 132 -5.06 -7.07 16.81
C ARG A 132 -4.70 -6.66 18.25
#